data_adfca642764fb76c0536406e5c6d3136
#
_entry.id   adfca642764fb76c0536406e5c6d3136
#
_cell.length_a   1.000
_cell.length_b   1.000
_cell.length_c   1.000
_cell.angle_alpha   90.00
_cell.angle_beta   90.00
_cell.angle_gamma   90.00
#
_symmetry.space_group_name_H-M   'P 1'
#
loop_
_entity.id
_entity.type
_entity.pdbx_description
1 polymer ?
#
loop_
_entity_poly.entity_id
_entity_poly.type
_entity_poly.pdbx_seq_one_letter_code
_entity_poly.pdbx_strand_id
1 'polypeptide(L)'
;MKEQKHYDIIVIGGGFAGAAAAIAAARQGRSVRLIEKYNCLGGAAAFDLVNPFMRYWDFTEGRKEKVMLSCGLFTEIVDRIDAMGGFRGNTRQTFNEEILKLVLNRMAIESGVELLFGTCLVGAEREGNSIRSLTVSGVGGTYTVTADRYIDATGDANLAMMAGFDYRVGRESDGLCQPMTLCFRLGNVDMEKYAACKPEINPLYKQLRAEGKIQNPREDVLVFYTVTDGILHFNTTRVVKHDPTDAEEVTRAEIIAREQVFEMIDFLRENFEAFRNCVLLSTGMQIGARESRMIVGEYTLTQEDLVSCTRFADSVAVCNYDIDIHSPDGSGTSHYYFPDGQYYTIPYRIMVPKEADNLLVTGRCVSATHEAQASLRIMPTVATLGEAAGIAASISCVSGKGVGEIDVNALRETLRSVGARIE
;
A
#
# COMPACT_ATOMS: atom_id res chain seq x y z
N MET A 1 31.88 16.51 -9.59
CA MET A 1 30.95 15.40 -9.27
C MET A 1 30.71 15.46 -7.77
N LYS A 2 29.46 15.43 -7.27
CA LYS A 2 29.22 15.25 -5.82
C LYS A 2 29.78 13.88 -5.44
N GLU A 3 30.51 13.81 -4.33
CA GLU A 3 31.05 12.58 -3.79
C GLU A 3 29.91 11.57 -3.62
N GLN A 4 30.06 10.37 -4.15
CA GLN A 4 29.06 9.30 -4.02
C GLN A 4 29.04 8.85 -2.57
N LYS A 5 28.02 9.26 -1.81
CA LYS A 5 27.84 8.82 -0.42
C LYS A 5 27.34 7.37 -0.43
N HIS A 6 28.05 6.50 0.28
CA HIS A 6 27.61 5.13 0.55
C HIS A 6 26.71 5.12 1.80
N TYR A 7 25.70 4.27 1.82
CA TYR A 7 24.76 4.11 2.92
C TYR A 7 24.77 2.67 3.44
N ASP A 8 24.40 2.48 4.70
CA ASP A 8 24.14 1.12 5.19
C ASP A 8 22.92 0.54 4.45
N ILE A 9 21.86 1.37 4.27
CA ILE A 9 20.61 0.92 3.68
C ILE A 9 20.04 1.98 2.72
N ILE A 10 19.65 1.54 1.52
CA ILE A 10 18.84 2.35 0.59
C ILE A 10 17.46 1.73 0.47
N VAL A 11 16.42 2.57 0.69
CA VAL A 11 15.02 2.21 0.49
C VAL A 11 14.51 2.90 -0.78
N ILE A 12 13.95 2.15 -1.71
CA ILE A 12 13.32 2.66 -2.94
C ILE A 12 11.80 2.60 -2.79
N GLY A 13 11.16 3.77 -2.84
CA GLY A 13 9.72 3.96 -2.66
C GLY A 13 9.36 4.45 -1.27
N GLY A 14 8.62 5.56 -1.20
CA GLY A 14 8.22 6.25 0.02
C GLY A 14 6.76 6.03 0.42
N GLY A 15 6.14 4.91 0.00
CA GLY A 15 4.83 4.48 0.48
C GLY A 15 4.85 4.11 1.97
N PHE A 16 3.74 3.61 2.53
CA PHE A 16 3.67 3.20 3.93
C PHE A 16 4.77 2.21 4.31
N ALA A 17 4.99 1.19 3.48
CA ALA A 17 6.02 0.19 3.70
C ALA A 17 7.44 0.79 3.70
N GLY A 18 7.76 1.60 2.68
CA GLY A 18 9.09 2.19 2.56
C GLY A 18 9.39 3.24 3.62
N ALA A 19 8.41 4.09 3.96
CA ALA A 19 8.55 5.04 5.05
C ALA A 19 8.81 4.32 6.39
N ALA A 20 8.03 3.28 6.70
CA ALA A 20 8.22 2.48 7.91
C ALA A 20 9.57 1.75 7.91
N ALA A 21 10.00 1.18 6.76
CA ALA A 21 11.29 0.51 6.64
C ALA A 21 12.46 1.47 6.88
N ALA A 22 12.44 2.65 6.27
CA ALA A 22 13.49 3.63 6.42
C ALA A 22 13.57 4.16 7.86
N ILE A 23 12.43 4.49 8.48
CA ILE A 23 12.34 4.95 9.86
C ILE A 23 12.85 3.87 10.81
N ALA A 24 12.39 2.63 10.66
CA ALA A 24 12.81 1.51 11.51
C ALA A 24 14.32 1.27 11.41
N ALA A 25 14.87 1.21 10.21
CA ALA A 25 16.30 1.01 9.99
C ALA A 25 17.16 2.15 10.60
N ALA A 26 16.74 3.40 10.42
CA ALA A 26 17.44 4.55 10.97
C ALA A 26 17.40 4.55 12.51
N ARG A 27 16.29 4.17 13.13
CA ARG A 27 16.18 4.00 14.59
C ARG A 27 17.05 2.87 15.15
N GLN A 28 17.46 1.91 14.30
CA GLN A 28 18.49 0.92 14.65
C GLN A 28 19.93 1.44 14.45
N GLY A 29 20.10 2.74 14.22
CA GLY A 29 21.40 3.40 14.09
C GLY A 29 22.07 3.23 12.72
N ARG A 30 21.30 2.91 11.68
CA ARG A 30 21.84 2.80 10.31
C ARG A 30 21.80 4.13 9.57
N SER A 31 22.79 4.36 8.69
CA SER A 31 22.72 5.42 7.69
C SER A 31 21.74 5.00 6.59
N VAL A 32 20.63 5.74 6.47
CA VAL A 32 19.53 5.36 5.59
C VAL A 32 19.23 6.46 4.58
N ARG A 33 19.15 6.08 3.28
CA ARG A 33 18.61 6.91 2.22
C ARG A 33 17.26 6.36 1.76
N LEU A 34 16.23 7.19 1.77
CA LEU A 34 14.96 6.87 1.13
C LEU A 34 14.80 7.67 -0.16
N ILE A 35 14.59 6.97 -1.27
CA ILE A 35 14.44 7.56 -2.62
C ILE A 35 13.00 7.36 -3.06
N GLU A 36 12.31 8.49 -3.36
CA GLU A 36 10.91 8.50 -3.78
C GLU A 36 10.75 9.31 -5.08
N LYS A 37 10.04 8.73 -6.05
CA LYS A 37 9.79 9.35 -7.36
C LYS A 37 8.91 10.61 -7.28
N TYR A 38 8.05 10.67 -6.27
CA TYR A 38 7.17 11.81 -6.02
C TYR A 38 7.77 12.81 -5.02
N ASN A 39 6.97 13.79 -4.61
CA ASN A 39 7.38 14.93 -3.81
C ASN A 39 7.08 14.80 -2.32
N CYS A 40 6.55 13.67 -1.86
CA CYS A 40 6.26 13.39 -0.44
C CYS A 40 6.18 11.90 -0.17
N LEU A 41 6.11 11.54 1.12
CA LEU A 41 5.84 10.17 1.57
C LEU A 41 4.33 9.91 1.62
N GLY A 42 3.95 8.61 1.67
CA GLY A 42 2.58 8.15 1.85
C GLY A 42 2.05 7.27 0.74
N GLY A 43 2.71 7.23 -0.43
CA GLY A 43 2.35 6.34 -1.55
C GLY A 43 0.88 6.48 -1.96
N ALA A 44 0.16 5.35 -2.07
CA ALA A 44 -1.22 5.33 -2.53
C ALA A 44 -2.18 6.22 -1.73
N ALA A 45 -1.95 6.39 -0.41
CA ALA A 45 -2.75 7.31 0.39
C ALA A 45 -2.57 8.77 -0.01
N ALA A 46 -1.34 9.15 -0.38
CA ALA A 46 -0.98 10.52 -0.73
C ALA A 46 -1.27 10.86 -2.20
N PHE A 47 -1.07 9.91 -3.12
CA PHE A 47 -1.12 10.16 -4.57
C PHE A 47 -2.37 9.58 -5.24
N ASP A 48 -2.79 8.38 -4.85
CA ASP A 48 -3.93 7.70 -5.46
C ASP A 48 -5.23 7.98 -4.69
N LEU A 49 -5.14 8.80 -3.62
CA LEU A 49 -6.24 9.14 -2.69
C LEU A 49 -6.85 7.90 -2.01
N VAL A 50 -6.08 6.84 -1.76
CA VAL A 50 -6.59 5.65 -1.06
C VAL A 50 -6.85 6.00 0.40
N ASN A 51 -8.12 6.09 0.77
CA ASN A 51 -8.64 6.45 2.07
C ASN A 51 -10.01 5.75 2.26
N PRO A 52 -10.35 5.21 3.39
CA PRO A 52 -9.72 5.24 4.72
C PRO A 52 -8.68 4.13 4.95
N PHE A 53 -8.07 4.09 6.14
CA PHE A 53 -7.41 2.87 6.61
C PHE A 53 -8.43 1.75 6.74
N MET A 54 -8.14 0.60 6.14
CA MET A 54 -8.95 -0.59 6.30
C MET A 54 -8.82 -1.12 7.73
N ARG A 55 -9.66 -2.09 8.11
CA ARG A 55 -9.68 -2.68 9.46
C ARG A 55 -8.27 -3.20 9.82
N TYR A 56 -7.74 -2.73 10.95
CA TYR A 56 -6.42 -3.10 11.50
C TYR A 56 -6.50 -3.52 12.97
N TRP A 57 -7.68 -3.95 13.37
CA TRP A 57 -7.99 -4.47 14.71
C TRP A 57 -8.92 -5.67 14.60
N ASP A 58 -9.03 -6.38 15.71
CA ASP A 58 -9.98 -7.44 15.90
C ASP A 58 -10.77 -7.23 17.18
N PHE A 59 -11.73 -8.08 17.45
CA PHE A 59 -12.40 -8.17 18.72
C PHE A 59 -12.01 -9.47 19.42
N THR A 60 -11.88 -9.42 20.75
CA THR A 60 -11.78 -10.65 21.55
C THR A 60 -13.02 -11.51 21.33
N GLU A 61 -12.89 -12.79 21.58
CA GLU A 61 -14.02 -13.72 21.52
C GLU A 61 -15.21 -13.17 22.31
N GLY A 62 -16.39 -13.15 21.67
CA GLY A 62 -17.59 -12.53 22.22
C GLY A 62 -17.67 -11.00 22.09
N ARG A 63 -16.82 -10.38 21.25
CA ARG A 63 -16.84 -8.93 20.91
C ARG A 63 -16.76 -7.99 22.11
N LYS A 64 -16.03 -8.38 23.17
CA LYS A 64 -15.97 -7.59 24.40
C LYS A 64 -14.91 -6.52 24.39
N GLU A 65 -13.81 -6.74 23.69
CA GLU A 65 -12.67 -5.83 23.68
C GLU A 65 -12.05 -5.72 22.29
N LYS A 66 -11.67 -4.50 21.91
CA LYS A 66 -10.98 -4.23 20.65
C LYS A 66 -9.48 -4.45 20.83
N VAL A 67 -8.89 -5.29 19.98
CA VAL A 67 -7.49 -5.65 20.00
C VAL A 67 -6.82 -5.17 18.70
N MET A 68 -5.75 -4.37 18.83
CA MET A 68 -5.02 -3.87 17.67
C MET A 68 -4.16 -4.99 17.07
N LEU A 69 -4.18 -5.12 15.75
CA LEU A 69 -3.38 -6.07 14.98
C LEU A 69 -2.16 -5.40 14.36
N SER A 70 -2.33 -4.28 13.67
CA SER A 70 -1.20 -3.49 13.18
C SER A 70 -0.77 -2.52 14.28
N CYS A 71 0.42 -2.75 14.81
CA CYS A 71 1.02 -2.04 15.96
C CYS A 71 2.40 -1.48 15.58
N GLY A 72 3.21 -1.08 16.58
CA GLY A 72 4.54 -0.53 16.35
C GLY A 72 4.49 0.83 15.65
N LEU A 73 5.26 1.02 14.59
CA LEU A 73 5.30 2.28 13.83
C LEU A 73 3.94 2.71 13.29
N PHE A 74 3.08 1.76 12.90
CA PHE A 74 1.74 2.11 12.44
C PHE A 74 0.91 2.80 13.54
N THR A 75 1.01 2.32 14.78
CA THR A 75 0.35 2.98 15.94
C THR A 75 0.87 4.40 16.12
N GLU A 76 2.20 4.60 16.05
CA GLU A 76 2.79 5.94 16.17
C GLU A 76 2.32 6.88 15.07
N ILE A 77 2.22 6.40 13.82
CA ILE A 77 1.67 7.19 12.69
C ILE A 77 0.24 7.63 13.02
N VAL A 78 -0.60 6.70 13.45
CA VAL A 78 -2.01 6.98 13.82
C VAL A 78 -2.11 7.98 14.96
N ASP A 79 -1.31 7.80 16.02
CA ASP A 79 -1.33 8.70 17.18
C ASP A 79 -0.85 10.12 16.81
N ARG A 80 0.14 10.25 15.95
CA ARG A 80 0.61 11.56 15.47
C ARG A 80 -0.40 12.26 14.58
N ILE A 81 -1.12 11.53 13.72
CA ILE A 81 -2.22 12.07 12.92
C ILE A 81 -3.35 12.55 13.84
N ASP A 82 -3.71 11.75 14.85
CA ASP A 82 -4.75 12.06 15.82
C ASP A 82 -4.43 13.31 16.66
N ALA A 83 -3.20 13.41 17.13
CA ALA A 83 -2.70 14.58 17.88
C ALA A 83 -2.79 15.90 17.08
N MET A 84 -2.85 15.83 15.74
CA MET A 84 -3.03 16.97 14.85
C MET A 84 -4.49 17.16 14.41
N GLY A 85 -5.45 16.41 15.00
CA GLY A 85 -6.86 16.45 14.60
C GLY A 85 -7.11 15.92 13.18
N GLY A 86 -6.26 15.01 12.71
CA GLY A 86 -6.27 14.54 11.33
C GLY A 86 -7.25 13.41 11.03
N PHE A 87 -8.11 13.01 11.97
CA PHE A 87 -9.12 11.97 11.75
C PHE A 87 -10.55 12.50 11.77
N ARG A 88 -11.43 11.83 11.03
CA ARG A 88 -12.88 12.00 11.16
C ARG A 88 -13.40 11.11 12.27
N GLY A 89 -13.94 11.72 13.32
CA GLY A 89 -14.55 10.99 14.46
C GLY A 89 -13.55 10.09 15.19
N ASN A 90 -14.07 9.15 15.96
CA ASN A 90 -13.25 8.34 16.89
C ASN A 90 -12.76 6.99 16.31
N THR A 91 -13.02 6.71 15.02
CA THR A 91 -12.65 5.42 14.43
C THR A 91 -11.19 5.34 14.05
N ARG A 92 -10.52 6.49 13.88
CA ARG A 92 -9.13 6.61 13.40
C ARG A 92 -8.88 5.90 12.06
N GLN A 93 -9.87 5.95 11.17
CA GLN A 93 -9.79 5.35 9.83
C GLN A 93 -9.72 6.40 8.73
N THR A 94 -10.73 7.28 8.65
CA THR A 94 -10.74 8.36 7.66
C THR A 94 -9.81 9.48 8.11
N PHE A 95 -8.75 9.69 7.37
CA PHE A 95 -7.66 10.62 7.72
C PHE A 95 -7.52 11.77 6.72
N ASN A 96 -6.82 12.81 7.16
CA ASN A 96 -6.38 13.92 6.31
C ASN A 96 -5.01 13.58 5.70
N GLU A 97 -4.93 13.49 4.38
CA GLU A 97 -3.71 13.09 3.66
C GLU A 97 -2.58 14.13 3.80
N GLU A 98 -2.90 15.42 3.90
CA GLU A 98 -1.87 16.44 4.07
C GLU A 98 -1.22 16.35 5.45
N ILE A 99 -2.01 16.02 6.48
CA ILE A 99 -1.48 15.72 7.82
C ILE A 99 -0.64 14.45 7.79
N LEU A 100 -1.10 13.41 7.10
CA LEU A 100 -0.34 12.17 6.93
C LEU A 100 1.03 12.42 6.28
N LYS A 101 1.08 13.17 5.17
CA LYS A 101 2.33 13.53 4.49
C LYS A 101 3.30 14.24 5.43
N LEU A 102 2.81 15.19 6.21
CA LEU A 102 3.61 15.94 7.18
C LEU A 102 4.11 15.04 8.33
N VAL A 103 3.25 14.17 8.84
CA VAL A 103 3.62 13.20 9.91
C VAL A 103 4.73 12.28 9.45
N LEU A 104 4.59 11.67 8.27
CA LEU A 104 5.61 10.76 7.74
C LEU A 104 6.94 11.47 7.47
N ASN A 105 6.91 12.69 6.92
CA ASN A 105 8.12 13.49 6.72
C ASN A 105 8.83 13.81 8.05
N ARG A 106 8.07 14.23 9.07
CA ARG A 106 8.63 14.52 10.40
C ARG A 106 9.24 13.28 11.04
N MET A 107 8.52 12.16 11.02
CA MET A 107 9.03 10.89 11.58
C MET A 107 10.31 10.44 10.88
N ALA A 108 10.39 10.54 9.57
CA ALA A 108 11.58 10.19 8.81
C ALA A 108 12.78 11.10 9.18
N ILE A 109 12.58 12.41 9.21
CA ILE A 109 13.63 13.39 9.55
C ILE A 109 14.08 13.23 11.00
N GLU A 110 13.16 13.11 11.94
CA GLU A 110 13.45 12.90 13.37
C GLU A 110 14.24 11.61 13.63
N SER A 111 14.03 10.59 12.78
CA SER A 111 14.77 9.32 12.85
C SER A 111 16.13 9.36 12.14
N GLY A 112 16.48 10.45 11.46
CA GLY A 112 17.74 10.59 10.74
C GLY A 112 17.75 10.03 9.31
N VAL A 113 16.58 9.76 8.72
CA VAL A 113 16.48 9.32 7.32
C VAL A 113 16.83 10.47 6.39
N GLU A 114 17.73 10.23 5.43
CA GLU A 114 17.98 11.16 4.33
C GLU A 114 16.95 10.94 3.23
N LEU A 115 16.02 11.88 3.07
CA LEU A 115 14.99 11.85 2.05
C LEU A 115 15.51 12.39 0.71
N LEU A 116 15.15 11.73 -0.38
CA LEU A 116 15.40 12.18 -1.75
C LEU A 116 14.14 12.04 -2.58
N PHE A 117 13.40 13.13 -2.72
CA PHE A 117 12.18 13.22 -3.52
C PHE A 117 12.47 13.56 -4.99
N GLY A 118 11.47 13.36 -5.86
CA GLY A 118 11.56 13.67 -7.28
C GLY A 118 12.67 12.89 -7.99
N THR A 119 12.95 11.68 -7.52
CA THR A 119 14.05 10.86 -8.01
C THR A 119 13.58 9.44 -8.27
N CYS A 120 13.68 9.01 -9.53
CA CYS A 120 13.25 7.70 -9.98
C CYS A 120 14.43 6.71 -10.01
N LEU A 121 14.18 5.46 -9.63
CA LEU A 121 15.05 4.34 -9.95
C LEU A 121 14.94 4.08 -11.47
N VAL A 122 16.08 3.99 -12.15
CA VAL A 122 16.15 3.76 -13.62
C VAL A 122 17.04 2.58 -14.00
N GLY A 123 17.74 1.98 -13.03
CA GLY A 123 18.54 0.78 -13.24
C GLY A 123 19.15 0.23 -11.97
N ALA A 124 19.53 -1.04 -11.99
CA ALA A 124 20.25 -1.73 -10.94
C ALA A 124 21.31 -2.63 -11.55
N GLU A 125 22.49 -2.65 -10.95
CA GLU A 125 23.58 -3.57 -11.30
C GLU A 125 23.65 -4.68 -10.27
N ARG A 126 23.62 -5.93 -10.72
CA ARG A 126 23.70 -7.12 -9.88
C ARG A 126 24.91 -7.95 -10.27
N GLU A 127 25.62 -8.47 -9.28
CA GLU A 127 26.69 -9.45 -9.44
C GLU A 127 26.39 -10.66 -8.55
N GLY A 128 26.21 -11.84 -9.16
CA GLY A 128 25.72 -13.00 -8.42
C GLY A 128 24.34 -12.73 -7.83
N ASN A 129 24.21 -12.89 -6.50
CA ASN A 129 22.98 -12.69 -5.75
C ASN A 129 22.89 -11.32 -5.07
N SER A 130 23.89 -10.45 -5.29
CA SER A 130 24.02 -9.16 -4.62
C SER A 130 23.87 -7.99 -5.59
N ILE A 131 23.03 -7.01 -5.23
CA ILE A 131 22.97 -5.70 -5.91
C ILE A 131 24.25 -4.93 -5.55
N ARG A 132 24.94 -4.40 -6.57
CA ARG A 132 26.17 -3.60 -6.42
C ARG A 132 25.90 -2.12 -6.40
N SER A 133 25.02 -1.69 -7.28
CA SER A 133 24.68 -0.27 -7.39
C SER A 133 23.30 -0.07 -7.99
N LEU A 134 22.74 1.12 -7.72
CA LEU A 134 21.51 1.58 -8.36
C LEU A 134 21.79 2.82 -9.18
N THR A 135 21.16 2.91 -10.35
CA THR A 135 21.11 4.13 -11.13
C THR A 135 19.78 4.84 -10.87
N VAL A 136 19.90 6.11 -10.49
CA VAL A 136 18.72 6.96 -10.20
C VAL A 136 18.77 8.23 -11.04
N SER A 137 17.58 8.77 -11.36
CA SER A 137 17.42 9.97 -12.17
C SER A 137 16.47 10.96 -11.51
N GLY A 138 16.88 12.19 -11.38
CA GLY A 138 16.09 13.29 -10.79
C GLY A 138 16.49 14.64 -11.38
N VAL A 139 16.07 15.72 -10.75
CA VAL A 139 16.33 17.09 -11.21
C VAL A 139 17.83 17.38 -11.41
N GLY A 140 18.70 16.74 -10.62
CA GLY A 140 20.15 16.89 -10.72
C GLY A 140 20.83 16.05 -11.83
N GLY A 141 20.05 15.32 -12.62
CA GLY A 141 20.52 14.36 -13.62
C GLY A 141 20.51 12.92 -13.15
N THR A 142 21.24 12.08 -13.86
CA THR A 142 21.36 10.63 -13.57
C THR A 142 22.69 10.35 -12.88
N TYR A 143 22.66 9.55 -11.80
CA TYR A 143 23.85 9.17 -11.03
C TYR A 143 23.65 7.82 -10.32
N THR A 144 24.78 7.24 -9.89
CA THR A 144 24.81 5.95 -9.20
C THR A 144 24.80 6.16 -7.68
N VAL A 145 24.11 5.28 -6.96
CA VAL A 145 24.11 5.21 -5.49
C VAL A 145 24.39 3.78 -5.05
N THR A 146 25.04 3.63 -3.90
CA THR A 146 25.44 2.32 -3.35
C THR A 146 25.06 2.18 -1.89
N ALA A 147 24.76 0.94 -1.47
CA ALA A 147 24.53 0.59 -0.08
C ALA A 147 24.93 -0.86 0.20
N ASP A 148 25.04 -1.20 1.49
CA ASP A 148 25.24 -2.58 1.91
C ASP A 148 23.98 -3.41 1.70
N ARG A 149 22.79 -2.82 1.98
CA ARG A 149 21.48 -3.47 1.84
C ARG A 149 20.51 -2.56 1.11
N TYR A 150 19.59 -3.18 0.39
CA TYR A 150 18.56 -2.51 -0.39
C TYR A 150 17.18 -3.01 0.03
N ILE A 151 16.21 -2.10 0.06
CA ILE A 151 14.80 -2.44 0.31
C ILE A 151 13.97 -1.92 -0.85
N ASP A 152 13.33 -2.83 -1.58
CA ASP A 152 12.33 -2.49 -2.59
C ASP A 152 10.96 -2.30 -1.91
N ALA A 153 10.51 -1.06 -1.85
CA ALA A 153 9.20 -0.66 -1.36
C ALA A 153 8.40 0.08 -2.44
N THR A 154 8.72 -0.17 -3.72
CA THR A 154 8.11 0.53 -4.87
C THR A 154 6.64 0.17 -5.06
N GLY A 155 6.17 -0.92 -4.44
CA GLY A 155 4.83 -1.46 -4.60
C GLY A 155 4.64 -2.29 -5.86
N ASP A 156 5.56 -2.17 -6.83
CA ASP A 156 5.54 -2.86 -8.11
C ASP A 156 6.77 -3.75 -8.33
N ALA A 157 7.58 -4.00 -7.27
CA ALA A 157 8.83 -4.75 -7.31
C ALA A 157 9.82 -4.24 -8.40
N ASN A 158 9.88 -2.91 -8.59
CA ASN A 158 10.67 -2.34 -9.68
C ASN A 158 12.17 -2.57 -9.48
N LEU A 159 12.67 -2.49 -8.24
CA LEU A 159 14.08 -2.76 -7.96
C LEU A 159 14.40 -4.24 -8.17
N ALA A 160 13.57 -5.14 -7.65
CA ALA A 160 13.75 -6.58 -7.84
C ALA A 160 13.74 -6.95 -9.33
N MET A 161 12.80 -6.42 -10.09
CA MET A 161 12.71 -6.63 -11.55
C MET A 161 13.95 -6.09 -12.27
N MET A 162 14.38 -4.85 -11.99
CA MET A 162 15.55 -4.25 -12.64
C MET A 162 16.85 -4.96 -12.30
N ALA A 163 16.94 -5.54 -11.09
CA ALA A 163 18.06 -6.38 -10.67
C ALA A 163 17.99 -7.83 -11.19
N GLY A 164 16.93 -8.19 -11.92
CA GLY A 164 16.78 -9.51 -12.54
C GLY A 164 16.40 -10.63 -11.55
N PHE A 165 15.71 -10.30 -10.47
CA PHE A 165 15.07 -11.29 -9.60
C PHE A 165 13.71 -11.71 -10.16
N ASP A 166 13.32 -12.95 -9.88
CA ASP A 166 12.07 -13.52 -10.37
C ASP A 166 10.83 -12.88 -9.71
N TYR A 167 9.80 -12.70 -10.52
CA TYR A 167 8.50 -12.20 -10.08
C TYR A 167 7.35 -12.83 -10.87
N ARG A 168 6.14 -12.66 -10.36
CA ARG A 168 4.88 -13.02 -11.00
C ARG A 168 4.02 -11.78 -11.17
N VAL A 169 3.08 -11.81 -12.12
CA VAL A 169 2.09 -10.75 -12.35
C VAL A 169 0.70 -11.37 -12.32
N GLY A 170 -0.19 -10.79 -11.51
CA GLY A 170 -1.59 -11.18 -11.47
C GLY A 170 -1.85 -12.61 -11.00
N ARG A 171 -3.06 -13.12 -11.28
CA ARG A 171 -3.47 -14.46 -10.92
C ARG A 171 -2.84 -15.53 -11.83
N GLU A 172 -2.63 -16.72 -11.29
CA GLU A 172 -1.90 -17.79 -11.96
C GLU A 172 -2.56 -18.27 -13.26
N SER A 173 -3.90 -18.23 -13.33
CA SER A 173 -4.65 -18.79 -14.47
C SER A 173 -4.47 -18.05 -15.78
N ASP A 174 -4.28 -16.73 -15.77
CA ASP A 174 -4.24 -15.89 -16.97
C ASP A 174 -3.37 -14.62 -16.85
N GLY A 175 -2.74 -14.38 -15.69
CA GLY A 175 -1.90 -13.21 -15.44
C GLY A 175 -2.67 -11.91 -15.20
N LEU A 176 -4.01 -11.94 -15.13
CA LEU A 176 -4.78 -10.72 -14.90
C LEU A 176 -4.64 -10.23 -13.46
N CYS A 177 -4.35 -8.94 -13.32
CA CYS A 177 -4.31 -8.24 -12.05
C CYS A 177 -5.70 -7.76 -11.62
N GLN A 178 -5.89 -7.54 -10.32
CA GLN A 178 -7.08 -6.86 -9.82
C GLN A 178 -7.25 -5.48 -10.49
N PRO A 179 -8.51 -5.01 -10.70
CA PRO A 179 -8.79 -3.77 -11.41
C PRO A 179 -8.08 -2.55 -10.80
N MET A 180 -7.66 -1.65 -11.65
CA MET A 180 -7.19 -0.32 -11.24
C MET A 180 -8.35 0.61 -10.95
N THR A 181 -8.13 1.59 -10.07
CA THR A 181 -9.15 2.58 -9.66
C THR A 181 -8.54 3.98 -9.59
N LEU A 182 -9.19 4.95 -10.22
CA LEU A 182 -8.94 6.35 -10.00
C LEU A 182 -9.93 6.88 -8.97
N CYS A 183 -9.46 7.12 -7.75
CA CYS A 183 -10.28 7.75 -6.72
C CYS A 183 -10.45 9.25 -7.01
N PHE A 184 -11.60 9.81 -6.57
CA PHE A 184 -11.86 11.24 -6.74
C PHE A 184 -12.68 11.81 -5.59
N ARG A 185 -12.76 13.14 -5.51
CA ARG A 185 -13.50 13.87 -4.49
C ARG A 185 -14.45 14.87 -5.10
N LEU A 186 -15.68 14.87 -4.60
CA LEU A 186 -16.68 15.89 -4.89
C LEU A 186 -16.85 16.79 -3.67
N GLY A 187 -16.78 18.07 -3.90
CA GLY A 187 -17.09 19.10 -2.91
C GLY A 187 -18.41 19.78 -3.19
N ASN A 188 -18.82 20.67 -2.28
CA ASN A 188 -20.10 21.36 -2.34
C ASN A 188 -21.31 20.41 -2.42
N VAL A 189 -21.21 19.28 -1.72
CA VAL A 189 -22.31 18.32 -1.57
C VAL A 189 -23.22 18.77 -0.43
N ASP A 190 -24.52 18.82 -0.68
CA ASP A 190 -25.52 19.06 0.36
C ASP A 190 -25.65 17.79 1.25
N MET A 191 -25.02 17.83 2.42
CA MET A 191 -24.88 16.65 3.29
C MET A 191 -26.19 16.20 3.91
N GLU A 192 -27.15 17.10 4.14
CA GLU A 192 -28.49 16.75 4.63
C GLU A 192 -29.28 15.98 3.55
N LYS A 193 -29.30 16.51 2.33
CA LYS A 193 -29.92 15.83 1.20
C LYS A 193 -29.19 14.53 0.83
N TYR A 194 -27.84 14.50 0.97
CA TYR A 194 -27.08 13.27 0.75
C TYR A 194 -27.46 12.18 1.76
N ALA A 195 -27.60 12.51 3.04
CA ALA A 195 -28.04 11.54 4.04
C ALA A 195 -29.41 10.94 3.70
N ALA A 196 -30.33 11.77 3.17
CA ALA A 196 -31.66 11.33 2.76
C ALA A 196 -31.64 10.44 1.52
N CYS A 197 -30.87 10.79 0.48
CA CYS A 197 -30.86 10.06 -0.79
C CYS A 197 -29.85 8.88 -0.84
N LYS A 198 -28.92 8.79 0.12
CA LYS A 198 -27.88 7.75 0.12
C LYS A 198 -28.39 6.32 -0.09
N PRO A 199 -29.52 5.87 0.51
CA PRO A 199 -30.06 4.53 0.28
C PRO A 199 -30.51 4.27 -1.16
N GLU A 200 -30.83 5.32 -1.93
CA GLU A 200 -31.36 5.23 -3.29
C GLU A 200 -30.26 5.19 -4.36
N ILE A 201 -29.05 5.65 -4.05
CA ILE A 201 -27.95 5.79 -5.01
C ILE A 201 -27.59 4.44 -5.64
N ASN A 202 -27.31 3.42 -4.85
CA ASN A 202 -26.89 2.12 -5.36
C ASN A 202 -28.02 1.37 -6.10
N PRO A 203 -29.28 1.34 -5.66
CA PRO A 203 -30.37 0.76 -6.42
C PRO A 203 -30.53 1.39 -7.81
N LEU A 204 -30.54 2.73 -7.90
CA LEU A 204 -30.68 3.42 -9.19
C LEU A 204 -29.45 3.20 -10.09
N TYR A 205 -28.24 3.25 -9.53
CA TYR A 205 -27.02 2.98 -10.27
C TYR A 205 -27.04 1.59 -10.91
N LYS A 206 -27.42 0.57 -10.15
CA LYS A 206 -27.54 -0.81 -10.66
C LYS A 206 -28.58 -0.96 -11.75
N GLN A 207 -29.71 -0.27 -11.61
CA GLN A 207 -30.76 -0.24 -12.62
C GLN A 207 -30.24 0.37 -13.94
N LEU A 208 -29.68 1.58 -13.88
CA LEU A 208 -29.18 2.29 -15.07
C LEU A 208 -28.01 1.54 -15.74
N ARG A 209 -27.18 0.87 -14.95
CA ARG A 209 -26.13 0.00 -15.48
C ARG A 209 -26.73 -1.22 -16.20
N ALA A 210 -27.76 -1.86 -15.65
CA ALA A 210 -28.45 -2.98 -16.30
C ALA A 210 -29.16 -2.56 -17.60
N GLU A 211 -29.61 -1.29 -17.68
CA GLU A 211 -30.19 -0.68 -18.89
C GLU A 211 -29.10 -0.25 -19.91
N GLY A 212 -27.81 -0.42 -19.62
CA GLY A 212 -26.70 -0.01 -20.49
C GLY A 212 -26.45 1.50 -20.56
N LYS A 213 -27.04 2.28 -19.66
CA LYS A 213 -26.87 3.74 -19.58
C LYS A 213 -25.60 4.16 -18.83
N ILE A 214 -25.03 3.27 -18.03
CA ILE A 214 -23.75 3.43 -17.31
C ILE A 214 -22.79 2.35 -17.82
N GLN A 215 -21.64 2.77 -18.28
CA GLN A 215 -20.61 1.90 -18.87
C GLN A 215 -19.58 1.40 -17.86
N ASN A 216 -19.41 2.11 -16.75
CA ASN A 216 -18.48 1.73 -15.68
C ASN A 216 -18.82 0.32 -15.18
N PRO A 217 -17.86 -0.65 -15.23
CA PRO A 217 -18.13 -2.03 -14.83
C PRO A 217 -18.24 -2.23 -13.31
N ARG A 218 -17.98 -1.21 -12.50
CA ARG A 218 -18.15 -1.28 -11.04
C ARG A 218 -19.59 -1.66 -10.67
N GLU A 219 -19.74 -2.54 -9.68
CA GLU A 219 -21.05 -3.05 -9.25
C GLU A 219 -21.84 -2.08 -8.36
N ASP A 220 -21.15 -1.10 -7.76
CA ASP A 220 -21.73 -0.16 -6.80
C ASP A 220 -21.02 1.19 -6.79
N VAL A 221 -21.67 2.18 -6.18
CA VAL A 221 -21.10 3.49 -5.87
C VAL A 221 -20.54 3.44 -4.45
N LEU A 222 -19.23 3.24 -4.32
CA LEU A 222 -18.56 3.21 -3.03
C LEU A 222 -18.09 4.61 -2.62
N VAL A 223 -18.71 5.14 -1.57
CA VAL A 223 -18.51 6.51 -1.07
C VAL A 223 -18.09 6.50 0.38
N PHE A 224 -17.09 7.30 0.70
CA PHE A 224 -16.62 7.55 2.07
C PHE A 224 -16.77 9.03 2.43
N TYR A 225 -17.01 9.30 3.70
CA TYR A 225 -16.89 10.65 4.25
C TYR A 225 -15.42 11.05 4.31
N THR A 226 -15.11 12.33 4.10
CA THR A 226 -13.79 12.88 4.38
C THR A 226 -13.76 13.54 5.77
N VAL A 227 -12.61 14.05 6.17
CA VAL A 227 -12.47 14.82 7.42
C VAL A 227 -13.22 16.16 7.37
N THR A 228 -13.62 16.62 6.19
CA THR A 228 -14.32 17.90 5.97
C THR A 228 -15.75 17.64 5.52
N ASP A 229 -16.72 18.28 6.16
CA ASP A 229 -18.10 18.20 5.74
C ASP A 229 -18.32 18.89 4.38
N GLY A 230 -19.28 18.39 3.61
CA GLY A 230 -19.55 18.84 2.23
C GLY A 230 -18.61 18.25 1.19
N ILE A 231 -17.63 17.42 1.60
CA ILE A 231 -16.73 16.71 0.70
C ILE A 231 -16.91 15.20 0.86
N LEU A 232 -17.15 14.53 -0.24
CA LEU A 232 -17.22 13.07 -0.31
C LEU A 232 -16.10 12.49 -1.16
N HIS A 233 -15.59 11.35 -0.73
CA HIS A 233 -14.56 10.59 -1.41
C HIS A 233 -15.16 9.36 -2.09
N PHE A 234 -14.80 9.15 -3.36
CA PHE A 234 -15.32 8.09 -4.20
C PHE A 234 -14.19 7.11 -4.59
N ASN A 235 -14.41 5.82 -4.32
CA ASN A 235 -13.61 4.71 -4.80
C ASN A 235 -14.49 3.85 -5.72
N THR A 236 -14.86 4.43 -6.88
CA THR A 236 -16.00 3.95 -7.68
C THR A 236 -15.63 3.62 -9.12
N THR A 237 -14.51 4.11 -9.66
CA THR A 237 -14.07 3.70 -11.00
C THR A 237 -13.52 2.28 -10.98
N ARG A 238 -13.60 1.58 -12.10
CA ARG A 238 -13.03 0.23 -12.26
C ARG A 238 -12.52 0.03 -13.67
N VAL A 239 -11.20 -0.10 -13.81
CA VAL A 239 -10.57 -0.41 -15.09
C VAL A 239 -10.01 -1.82 -15.02
N VAL A 240 -10.54 -2.70 -15.87
CA VAL A 240 -10.23 -4.14 -15.91
C VAL A 240 -9.38 -4.50 -17.11
N LYS A 241 -8.67 -5.62 -17.04
CA LYS A 241 -7.92 -6.20 -18.17
C LYS A 241 -6.81 -5.30 -18.74
N HIS A 242 -6.23 -4.46 -17.91
CA HIS A 242 -5.05 -3.66 -18.23
C HIS A 242 -3.90 -4.07 -17.34
N ASP A 243 -2.70 -4.22 -17.92
CA ASP A 243 -1.49 -4.57 -17.19
C ASP A 243 -0.93 -3.34 -16.47
N PRO A 244 -0.91 -3.32 -15.13
CA PRO A 244 -0.36 -2.19 -14.36
C PRO A 244 1.17 -2.09 -14.43
N THR A 245 1.83 -3.01 -15.10
CA THR A 245 3.29 -3.04 -15.28
C THR A 245 3.74 -2.54 -16.65
N ASP A 246 2.78 -2.26 -17.54
CA ASP A 246 3.00 -1.71 -18.88
C ASP A 246 2.54 -0.24 -18.95
N ALA A 247 3.43 0.66 -19.36
CA ALA A 247 3.15 2.09 -19.36
C ALA A 247 2.05 2.50 -20.36
N GLU A 248 1.92 1.80 -21.50
CA GLU A 248 0.86 2.09 -22.46
C GLU A 248 -0.50 1.62 -21.94
N GLU A 249 -0.56 0.46 -21.28
CA GLU A 249 -1.76 -0.07 -20.65
C GLU A 249 -2.21 0.83 -19.49
N VAL A 250 -1.28 1.30 -18.63
CA VAL A 250 -1.57 2.26 -17.57
C VAL A 250 -2.08 3.58 -18.15
N THR A 251 -1.50 4.07 -19.27
CA THR A 251 -1.99 5.28 -19.93
C THR A 251 -3.42 5.11 -20.45
N ARG A 252 -3.74 3.98 -21.07
CA ARG A 252 -5.11 3.67 -21.49
C ARG A 252 -6.07 3.61 -20.28
N ALA A 253 -5.64 2.97 -19.19
CA ALA A 253 -6.42 2.87 -17.97
C ALA A 253 -6.71 4.24 -17.33
N GLU A 254 -5.73 5.16 -17.31
CA GLU A 254 -5.90 6.54 -16.84
C GLU A 254 -6.98 7.29 -17.66
N ILE A 255 -6.96 7.15 -18.99
CA ILE A 255 -7.93 7.80 -19.86
C ILE A 255 -9.33 7.25 -19.58
N ILE A 256 -9.49 5.92 -19.57
CA ILE A 256 -10.77 5.26 -19.29
C ILE A 256 -11.31 5.67 -17.90
N ALA A 257 -10.45 5.67 -16.89
CA ALA A 257 -10.86 6.00 -15.53
C ALA A 257 -11.35 7.46 -15.42
N ARG A 258 -10.77 8.40 -16.17
CA ARG A 258 -11.25 9.80 -16.18
C ARG A 258 -12.64 9.93 -16.81
N GLU A 259 -12.92 9.21 -17.88
CA GLU A 259 -14.27 9.16 -18.45
C GLU A 259 -15.28 8.59 -17.44
N GLN A 260 -14.92 7.52 -16.71
CA GLN A 260 -15.75 6.95 -15.66
C GLN A 260 -15.99 7.93 -14.49
N VAL A 261 -15.05 8.81 -14.16
CA VAL A 261 -15.25 9.86 -13.15
C VAL A 261 -16.35 10.83 -13.60
N PHE A 262 -16.31 11.29 -14.85
CA PHE A 262 -17.32 12.23 -15.35
C PHE A 262 -18.69 11.55 -15.56
N GLU A 263 -18.74 10.32 -16.05
CA GLU A 263 -19.96 9.52 -16.08
C GLU A 263 -20.62 9.42 -14.68
N MET A 264 -19.82 9.21 -13.64
CA MET A 264 -20.31 9.17 -12.26
C MET A 264 -20.83 10.53 -11.77
N ILE A 265 -20.15 11.62 -12.12
CA ILE A 265 -20.57 12.98 -11.75
C ILE A 265 -21.91 13.31 -12.42
N ASP A 266 -22.06 13.00 -13.69
CA ASP A 266 -23.29 13.24 -14.43
C ASP A 266 -24.44 12.40 -13.86
N PHE A 267 -24.21 11.10 -13.61
CA PHE A 267 -25.18 10.25 -12.91
C PHE A 267 -25.67 10.87 -11.59
N LEU A 268 -24.74 11.33 -10.75
CA LEU A 268 -25.09 11.89 -9.44
C LEU A 268 -25.84 13.23 -9.56
N ARG A 269 -25.42 14.12 -10.46
CA ARG A 269 -26.03 15.43 -10.65
C ARG A 269 -27.42 15.36 -11.25
N GLU A 270 -27.64 14.47 -12.20
CA GLU A 270 -28.92 14.31 -12.90
C GLU A 270 -29.99 13.70 -12.00
N ASN A 271 -29.60 12.81 -11.09
CA ASN A 271 -30.55 12.00 -10.34
C ASN A 271 -30.73 12.42 -8.87
N PHE A 272 -29.79 13.20 -8.29
CA PHE A 272 -29.83 13.52 -6.87
C PHE A 272 -29.58 15.00 -6.59
N GLU A 273 -30.56 15.65 -5.96
CA GLU A 273 -30.50 17.06 -5.59
C GLU A 273 -29.27 17.41 -4.71
N ALA A 274 -28.83 16.44 -3.90
CA ALA A 274 -27.63 16.58 -3.04
C ALA A 274 -26.37 16.93 -3.84
N PHE A 275 -26.29 16.50 -5.09
CA PHE A 275 -25.13 16.65 -5.97
C PHE A 275 -25.32 17.69 -7.07
N ARG A 276 -26.48 18.36 -7.15
CA ARG A 276 -26.78 19.32 -8.23
C ARG A 276 -25.68 20.36 -8.44
N ASN A 277 -25.12 20.87 -7.36
CA ASN A 277 -24.10 21.92 -7.38
C ASN A 277 -22.71 21.39 -6.97
N CYS A 278 -22.52 20.07 -6.95
CA CYS A 278 -21.21 19.50 -6.58
C CYS A 278 -20.14 19.90 -7.60
N VAL A 279 -18.92 19.98 -7.13
CA VAL A 279 -17.73 20.27 -7.94
C VAL A 279 -16.70 19.16 -7.78
N LEU A 280 -16.04 18.79 -8.87
CA LEU A 280 -14.88 17.91 -8.81
C LEU A 280 -13.72 18.69 -8.18
N LEU A 281 -13.29 18.30 -6.98
CA LEU A 281 -12.17 18.94 -6.28
C LEU A 281 -10.83 18.37 -6.73
N SER A 282 -10.75 17.04 -6.81
CA SER A 282 -9.52 16.35 -7.20
C SER A 282 -9.81 14.93 -7.66
N THR A 283 -8.93 14.42 -8.49
CA THR A 283 -8.72 12.97 -8.70
C THR A 283 -7.40 12.57 -8.07
N GLY A 284 -7.15 11.29 -7.90
CA GLY A 284 -5.79 10.77 -7.66
C GLY A 284 -4.81 11.33 -8.70
N MET A 285 -3.57 11.57 -8.33
CA MET A 285 -2.52 12.00 -9.27
C MET A 285 -2.28 10.95 -10.35
N GLN A 286 -2.47 9.70 -10.00
CA GLN A 286 -2.42 8.54 -10.86
C GLN A 286 -3.50 7.54 -10.49
N ILE A 287 -3.79 6.63 -11.40
CA ILE A 287 -4.66 5.48 -11.14
C ILE A 287 -4.00 4.53 -10.13
N GLY A 288 -4.75 4.12 -9.11
CA GLY A 288 -4.27 3.19 -8.08
C GLY A 288 -4.30 1.75 -8.59
N ALA A 289 -3.13 1.12 -8.64
CA ALA A 289 -3.00 -0.30 -8.90
C ALA A 289 -3.10 -1.10 -7.60
N ARG A 290 -4.07 -2.01 -7.51
CA ARG A 290 -4.24 -2.92 -6.36
C ARG A 290 -3.20 -4.01 -6.34
N GLU A 291 -2.82 -4.50 -7.50
CA GLU A 291 -1.91 -5.61 -7.73
C GLU A 291 -1.05 -5.30 -8.95
N SER A 292 0.18 -5.80 -8.97
CA SER A 292 1.13 -5.72 -10.06
C SER A 292 2.12 -6.88 -9.95
N ARG A 293 3.45 -6.62 -10.03
CA ARG A 293 4.45 -7.65 -9.78
C ARG A 293 4.46 -8.05 -8.31
N MET A 294 4.58 -9.32 -8.05
CA MET A 294 4.87 -9.94 -6.75
C MET A 294 6.14 -10.78 -6.91
N ILE A 295 7.12 -10.59 -6.04
CA ILE A 295 8.37 -11.37 -6.11
C ILE A 295 8.14 -12.87 -5.93
N VAL A 296 9.08 -13.67 -6.45
CA VAL A 296 9.24 -15.07 -6.03
C VAL A 296 10.18 -15.08 -4.84
N GLY A 297 9.62 -15.20 -3.64
CA GLY A 297 10.37 -15.21 -2.38
C GLY A 297 10.73 -16.61 -1.91
N GLU A 298 11.48 -16.68 -0.79
CA GLU A 298 11.81 -17.94 -0.10
C GLU A 298 10.55 -18.70 0.38
N TYR A 299 9.45 -18.00 0.54
CA TYR A 299 8.12 -18.52 0.77
C TYR A 299 7.09 -17.70 -0.01
N THR A 300 6.03 -18.35 -0.48
CA THR A 300 4.87 -17.68 -1.06
C THR A 300 3.68 -17.85 -0.12
N LEU A 301 3.16 -16.77 0.42
CA LEU A 301 1.97 -16.79 1.27
C LEU A 301 0.75 -17.14 0.41
N THR A 302 -0.03 -18.13 0.83
CA THR A 302 -1.16 -18.68 0.07
C THR A 302 -2.50 -18.36 0.70
N GLN A 303 -3.59 -18.51 -0.07
CA GLN A 303 -4.95 -18.40 0.45
C GLN A 303 -5.19 -19.40 1.58
N GLU A 304 -4.68 -20.63 1.45
CA GLU A 304 -4.82 -21.70 2.44
C GLU A 304 -4.19 -21.30 3.77
N ASP A 305 -3.03 -20.64 3.74
CA ASP A 305 -2.37 -20.12 4.95
C ASP A 305 -3.27 -19.10 5.67
N LEU A 306 -3.92 -18.22 4.91
CA LEU A 306 -4.81 -17.21 5.45
C LEU A 306 -6.05 -17.85 6.09
N VAL A 307 -6.76 -18.66 5.33
CA VAL A 307 -8.01 -19.33 5.77
C VAL A 307 -7.79 -20.23 6.96
N SER A 308 -6.65 -20.94 7.00
CA SER A 308 -6.25 -21.79 8.12
C SER A 308 -5.72 -21.01 9.33
N CYS A 309 -5.60 -19.68 9.22
CA CYS A 309 -4.99 -18.83 10.25
C CYS A 309 -3.60 -19.37 10.67
N THR A 310 -2.79 -19.75 9.69
CA THR A 310 -1.47 -20.38 9.91
C THR A 310 -0.58 -19.53 10.80
N ARG A 311 0.10 -20.17 11.77
CA ARG A 311 1.05 -19.54 12.68
C ARG A 311 2.47 -19.92 12.28
N PHE A 312 3.18 -18.96 11.69
CA PHE A 312 4.55 -19.19 11.24
C PHE A 312 5.56 -18.92 12.37
N ALA A 313 6.58 -19.77 12.48
CA ALA A 313 7.65 -19.60 13.46
C ALA A 313 8.48 -18.33 13.21
N ASP A 314 8.58 -17.89 11.96
CA ASP A 314 9.26 -16.69 11.50
C ASP A 314 8.30 -15.50 11.27
N SER A 315 7.16 -15.48 11.96
CA SER A 315 6.16 -14.42 11.85
C SER A 315 6.71 -13.05 12.24
N VAL A 316 6.42 -12.03 11.43
CA VAL A 316 6.82 -10.63 11.63
C VAL A 316 5.63 -9.66 11.67
N ALA A 317 4.43 -10.11 11.34
CA ALA A 317 3.21 -9.32 11.38
C ALA A 317 1.99 -10.24 11.51
N VAL A 318 0.84 -9.64 11.82
CA VAL A 318 -0.47 -10.33 11.86
C VAL A 318 -1.50 -9.54 11.08
N CYS A 319 -2.49 -10.22 10.49
CA CYS A 319 -3.55 -9.59 9.74
C CYS A 319 -4.84 -10.41 9.81
N ASN A 320 -6.01 -9.74 9.73
CA ASN A 320 -7.32 -10.36 9.57
C ASN A 320 -8.21 -9.55 8.62
N TYR A 321 -7.58 -8.72 7.78
CA TYR A 321 -8.37 -8.08 6.72
C TYR A 321 -8.91 -9.17 5.79
N ASP A 322 -10.16 -9.02 5.37
CA ASP A 322 -10.82 -9.97 4.49
C ASP A 322 -10.01 -10.20 3.19
N ILE A 323 -10.15 -11.40 2.63
CA ILE A 323 -9.63 -11.66 1.29
C ILE A 323 -10.59 -10.97 0.32
N ASP A 324 -10.22 -9.74 -0.07
CA ASP A 324 -11.04 -8.80 -0.85
C ASP A 324 -10.57 -8.81 -2.31
N ILE A 325 -11.11 -9.74 -3.10
CA ILE A 325 -10.74 -9.92 -4.50
C ILE A 325 -11.73 -9.20 -5.40
N HIS A 326 -11.26 -8.11 -6.02
CA HIS A 326 -11.98 -7.47 -7.10
C HIS A 326 -11.79 -8.25 -8.40
N SER A 327 -12.90 -8.68 -9.04
CA SER A 327 -12.84 -9.48 -10.28
C SER A 327 -11.99 -8.80 -11.35
N PRO A 328 -10.93 -9.45 -11.85
CA PRO A 328 -10.11 -8.94 -12.94
C PRO A 328 -10.84 -8.87 -14.28
N ASP A 329 -11.89 -9.65 -14.45
CA ASP A 329 -12.59 -9.83 -15.75
C ASP A 329 -13.76 -8.88 -15.97
N GLY A 330 -14.27 -8.26 -14.89
CA GLY A 330 -15.48 -7.46 -15.01
C GLY A 330 -15.99 -6.90 -13.70
N SER A 331 -17.27 -7.10 -13.43
CA SER A 331 -17.91 -6.65 -12.19
C SER A 331 -17.86 -7.71 -11.10
N GLY A 332 -17.96 -7.25 -9.87
CA GLY A 332 -18.06 -8.11 -8.69
C GLY A 332 -16.79 -8.10 -7.85
N THR A 333 -17.01 -8.36 -6.58
CA THR A 333 -15.97 -8.51 -5.57
C THR A 333 -16.32 -9.73 -4.73
N SER A 334 -15.36 -10.63 -4.53
CA SER A 334 -15.52 -11.76 -3.62
C SER A 334 -14.82 -11.46 -2.30
N HIS A 335 -15.45 -11.87 -1.20
CA HIS A 335 -14.92 -11.66 0.13
C HIS A 335 -14.87 -12.96 0.93
N TYR A 336 -13.78 -13.15 1.67
CA TYR A 336 -13.71 -14.10 2.77
C TYR A 336 -13.44 -13.31 4.05
N TYR A 337 -14.42 -13.28 4.94
CA TYR A 337 -14.33 -12.57 6.23
C TYR A 337 -13.81 -13.50 7.32
N PHE A 338 -12.79 -13.05 8.05
CA PHE A 338 -12.30 -13.78 9.21
C PHE A 338 -13.30 -13.64 10.37
N PRO A 339 -13.65 -14.77 11.05
CA PRO A 339 -14.39 -14.69 12.29
C PRO A 339 -13.68 -13.85 13.37
N ASP A 340 -14.43 -13.25 14.29
CA ASP A 340 -13.86 -12.50 15.41
C ASP A 340 -12.88 -13.37 16.22
N GLY A 341 -11.73 -12.83 16.57
CA GLY A 341 -10.64 -13.52 17.26
C GLY A 341 -9.73 -14.33 16.35
N GLN A 342 -10.04 -14.42 15.06
CA GLN A 342 -9.20 -15.11 14.09
C GLN A 342 -8.36 -14.13 13.27
N TYR A 343 -7.10 -14.46 13.10
CA TYR A 343 -6.14 -13.75 12.28
C TYR A 343 -5.03 -14.70 11.85
N TYR A 344 -4.38 -14.44 10.74
CA TYR A 344 -3.20 -15.17 10.29
C TYR A 344 -1.91 -14.40 10.62
N THR A 345 -0.79 -15.10 10.65
CA THR A 345 0.53 -14.49 10.78
C THR A 345 1.23 -14.40 9.44
N ILE A 346 2.14 -13.45 9.29
CA ILE A 346 2.86 -13.19 8.04
C ILE A 346 4.33 -13.52 8.25
N PRO A 347 4.90 -14.51 7.51
CA PRO A 347 6.28 -14.94 7.71
C PRO A 347 7.29 -13.98 7.08
N TYR A 348 8.47 -13.85 7.67
CA TYR A 348 9.59 -13.06 7.16
C TYR A 348 9.98 -13.42 5.72
N ARG A 349 10.01 -14.71 5.43
CA ARG A 349 10.48 -15.27 4.14
C ARG A 349 9.75 -14.78 2.90
N ILE A 350 8.55 -14.21 3.03
CA ILE A 350 7.85 -13.61 1.89
C ILE A 350 8.49 -12.30 1.40
N MET A 351 9.34 -11.68 2.24
CA MET A 351 10.05 -10.44 1.93
C MET A 351 11.43 -10.66 1.35
N VAL A 352 11.93 -11.89 1.33
CA VAL A 352 13.26 -12.28 0.85
C VAL A 352 13.11 -12.83 -0.55
N PRO A 353 13.52 -12.10 -1.61
CA PRO A 353 13.56 -12.68 -2.96
C PRO A 353 14.47 -13.90 -2.96
N LYS A 354 14.06 -14.95 -3.68
CA LYS A 354 14.81 -16.18 -3.73
C LYS A 354 16.26 -15.92 -4.19
N GLU A 355 17.19 -16.47 -3.43
CA GLU A 355 18.64 -16.31 -3.66
C GLU A 355 19.20 -14.90 -3.45
N ALA A 356 18.42 -13.92 -2.97
CA ALA A 356 18.94 -12.58 -2.73
C ALA A 356 19.81 -12.49 -1.47
N ASP A 357 21.02 -11.94 -1.61
CA ASP A 357 21.93 -11.73 -0.47
C ASP A 357 21.64 -10.42 0.26
N ASN A 358 21.29 -9.34 -0.47
CA ASN A 358 21.24 -8.00 0.09
C ASN A 358 20.00 -7.19 -0.32
N LEU A 359 18.96 -7.85 -0.84
CA LEU A 359 17.69 -7.24 -1.20
C LEU A 359 16.54 -7.79 -0.34
N LEU A 360 15.79 -6.90 0.29
CA LEU A 360 14.46 -7.16 0.84
C LEU A 360 13.39 -6.47 0.01
N VAL A 361 12.20 -7.08 -0.05
CA VAL A 361 11.03 -6.48 -0.71
C VAL A 361 9.91 -6.36 0.32
N THR A 362 9.23 -5.22 0.34
CA THR A 362 8.13 -4.96 1.28
C THR A 362 6.98 -4.20 0.61
N GLY A 363 5.80 -4.24 1.21
CA GLY A 363 4.60 -3.65 0.63
C GLY A 363 3.74 -4.67 -0.10
N ARG A 364 2.94 -4.24 -1.06
CA ARG A 364 2.00 -5.11 -1.78
C ARG A 364 2.67 -6.10 -2.76
N CYS A 365 3.96 -5.93 -3.03
CA CYS A 365 4.73 -6.73 -3.99
C CYS A 365 5.55 -7.86 -3.35
N VAL A 366 5.33 -8.16 -2.08
CA VAL A 366 5.90 -9.34 -1.40
C VAL A 366 5.43 -10.64 -2.04
N SER A 367 6.07 -11.76 -1.71
CA SER A 367 5.74 -13.07 -2.28
C SER A 367 4.43 -13.62 -1.71
N ALA A 368 3.35 -13.51 -2.48
CA ALA A 368 2.02 -13.99 -2.12
C ALA A 368 1.27 -14.48 -3.36
N THR A 369 0.25 -15.32 -3.19
CA THR A 369 -0.71 -15.58 -4.27
C THR A 369 -1.63 -14.36 -4.46
N HIS A 370 -2.33 -14.31 -5.59
CA HIS A 370 -3.32 -13.28 -5.90
C HIS A 370 -4.31 -13.05 -4.74
N GLU A 371 -4.81 -14.13 -4.16
CA GLU A 371 -5.79 -14.12 -3.07
C GLU A 371 -5.17 -13.65 -1.75
N ALA A 372 -3.98 -14.14 -1.41
CA ALA A 372 -3.30 -13.72 -0.19
C ALA A 372 -2.88 -12.25 -0.27
N GLN A 373 -2.42 -11.80 -1.42
CA GLN A 373 -2.08 -10.40 -1.69
C GLN A 373 -3.29 -9.48 -1.50
N ALA A 374 -4.50 -9.91 -1.89
CA ALA A 374 -5.72 -9.13 -1.74
C ALA A 374 -6.02 -8.76 -0.27
N SER A 375 -5.63 -9.60 0.69
CA SER A 375 -5.78 -9.33 2.13
C SER A 375 -4.61 -8.50 2.70
N LEU A 376 -3.35 -8.88 2.42
CA LEU A 376 -2.20 -8.28 3.11
C LEU A 376 -1.82 -6.87 2.62
N ARG A 377 -2.28 -6.44 1.43
CA ARG A 377 -1.88 -5.19 0.77
C ARG A 377 -2.38 -3.90 1.43
N ILE A 378 -3.18 -3.98 2.48
CA ILE A 378 -3.73 -2.80 3.15
C ILE A 378 -2.64 -2.00 3.87
N MET A 379 -2.80 -0.66 3.91
CA MET A 379 -1.80 0.26 4.47
C MET A 379 -1.32 -0.11 5.89
N PRO A 380 -2.21 -0.49 6.84
CA PRO A 380 -1.77 -0.88 8.17
C PRO A 380 -0.82 -2.08 8.16
N THR A 381 -1.15 -3.13 7.42
CA THR A 381 -0.33 -4.34 7.34
C THR A 381 1.00 -4.09 6.63
N VAL A 382 1.01 -3.36 5.50
CA VAL A 382 2.27 -3.08 4.81
C VAL A 382 3.19 -2.14 5.58
N ALA A 383 2.66 -1.29 6.47
CA ALA A 383 3.48 -0.51 7.40
C ALA A 383 4.23 -1.42 8.39
N THR A 384 3.55 -2.43 8.95
CA THR A 384 4.22 -3.39 9.86
C THR A 384 5.24 -4.26 9.13
N LEU A 385 4.97 -4.65 7.88
CA LEU A 385 5.96 -5.34 7.04
C LEU A 385 7.17 -4.44 6.73
N GLY A 386 6.94 -3.15 6.49
CA GLY A 386 8.01 -2.17 6.31
C GLY A 386 8.90 -2.06 7.55
N GLU A 387 8.31 -1.94 8.73
CA GLU A 387 9.05 -1.91 10.00
C GLU A 387 9.91 -3.17 10.16
N ALA A 388 9.36 -4.34 9.88
CA ALA A 388 10.10 -5.60 9.92
C ALA A 388 11.25 -5.64 8.90
N ALA A 389 11.04 -5.17 7.66
CA ALA A 389 12.07 -5.12 6.63
C ALA A 389 13.23 -4.19 7.03
N GLY A 390 12.93 -3.02 7.62
CA GLY A 390 13.94 -2.07 8.09
C GLY A 390 14.81 -2.64 9.22
N ILE A 391 14.19 -3.29 10.21
CA ILE A 391 14.90 -3.96 11.31
C ILE A 391 15.74 -5.13 10.78
N ALA A 392 15.16 -5.97 9.89
CA ALA A 392 15.87 -7.09 9.30
C ALA A 392 17.10 -6.67 8.49
N ALA A 393 16.98 -5.62 7.68
CA ALA A 393 18.10 -5.04 6.94
C ALA A 393 19.20 -4.55 7.90
N SER A 394 18.83 -3.92 9.02
CA SER A 394 19.77 -3.48 10.04
C SER A 394 20.51 -4.66 10.68
N ILE A 395 19.80 -5.74 11.06
CA ILE A 395 20.41 -6.97 11.61
C ILE A 395 21.38 -7.59 10.59
N SER A 396 20.99 -7.61 9.31
CA SER A 396 21.84 -8.11 8.22
C SER A 396 23.11 -7.26 8.06
N CYS A 397 23.05 -5.93 8.15
CA CYS A 397 24.22 -5.06 8.14
C CYS A 397 25.17 -5.35 9.32
N VAL A 398 24.62 -5.46 10.55
CA VAL A 398 25.41 -5.69 11.76
C VAL A 398 26.07 -7.06 11.78
N SER A 399 25.37 -8.10 11.35
CA SER A 399 25.88 -9.47 11.35
C SER A 399 26.79 -9.79 10.16
N GLY A 400 26.76 -8.98 9.11
CA GLY A 400 27.43 -9.24 7.83
C GLY A 400 26.84 -10.44 7.04
N LYS A 401 25.70 -10.99 7.50
CA LYS A 401 25.01 -12.11 6.84
C LYS A 401 24.07 -11.63 5.76
N GLY A 402 23.77 -12.49 4.79
CA GLY A 402 22.72 -12.26 3.81
C GLY A 402 21.34 -12.05 4.47
N VAL A 403 20.45 -11.36 3.77
CA VAL A 403 19.10 -11.08 4.30
C VAL A 403 18.29 -12.33 4.58
N GLY A 404 18.52 -13.42 3.84
CA GLY A 404 17.91 -14.74 4.08
C GLY A 404 18.51 -15.51 5.24
N GLU A 405 19.69 -15.09 5.78
CA GLU A 405 20.46 -15.81 6.78
C GLU A 405 20.48 -15.13 8.16
N ILE A 406 19.71 -14.07 8.34
CA ILE A 406 19.64 -13.33 9.61
C ILE A 406 19.06 -14.22 10.73
N ASP A 407 19.38 -13.86 11.97
CA ASP A 407 18.69 -14.45 13.13
C ASP A 407 17.26 -13.91 13.24
N VAL A 408 16.30 -14.70 12.80
CA VAL A 408 14.87 -14.35 12.82
C VAL A 408 14.34 -14.20 14.27
N ASN A 409 14.91 -14.91 15.24
CA ASN A 409 14.52 -14.72 16.64
C ASN A 409 14.93 -13.33 17.14
N ALA A 410 16.13 -12.88 16.81
CA ALA A 410 16.59 -11.52 17.12
C ALA A 410 15.70 -10.45 16.44
N LEU A 411 15.28 -10.70 15.18
CA LEU A 411 14.30 -9.83 14.49
C LEU A 411 12.99 -9.77 15.26
N ARG A 412 12.42 -10.92 15.64
CA ARG A 412 11.15 -11.00 16.37
C ARG A 412 11.22 -10.37 17.76
N GLU A 413 12.32 -10.55 18.48
CA GLU A 413 12.57 -9.90 19.78
C GLU A 413 12.63 -8.38 19.62
N THR A 414 13.35 -7.88 18.62
CA THR A 414 13.42 -6.45 18.32
C THR A 414 12.03 -5.89 17.96
N LEU A 415 11.26 -6.57 17.12
CA LEU A 415 9.89 -6.18 16.77
C LEU A 415 8.99 -6.09 18.02
N ARG A 416 9.03 -7.08 18.93
CA ARG A 416 8.29 -7.00 20.19
C ARG A 416 8.73 -5.82 21.06
N SER A 417 10.04 -5.54 21.12
CA SER A 417 10.58 -4.44 21.92
C SER A 417 10.12 -3.06 21.45
N VAL A 418 9.82 -2.89 20.16
CA VAL A 418 9.27 -1.65 19.57
C VAL A 418 7.74 -1.64 19.53
N GLY A 419 7.08 -2.63 20.13
CA GLY A 419 5.65 -2.69 20.27
C GLY A 419 4.92 -3.28 19.07
N ALA A 420 5.61 -3.90 18.10
CA ALA A 420 4.97 -4.59 16.99
C ALA A 420 4.27 -5.87 17.45
N ARG A 421 3.11 -6.16 16.86
CA ARG A 421 2.40 -7.41 17.08
C ARG A 421 2.75 -8.40 15.98
N ILE A 422 3.30 -9.54 16.36
CA ILE A 422 3.80 -10.57 15.45
C ILE A 422 3.15 -11.95 15.67
N GLU A 423 2.28 -12.06 16.66
CA GLU A 423 1.55 -13.29 17.03
C GLU A 423 0.25 -12.99 17.80
#